data_deb75363f2c31d1f4e5b7d5375d49064
#
_entry.id   deb75363f2c31d1f4e5b7d5375d49064
#
_cell.length_a   1.000
_cell.length_b   1.000
_cell.length_c   1.000
_cell.angle_alpha   90.00
_cell.angle_beta   90.00
_cell.angle_gamma   90.00
#
_symmetry.space_group_name_H-M   'P 1'
#
loop_
_entity.id
_entity.type
_entity.pdbx_description
1 polymer ?
#
loop_
_entity_poly.entity_id
_entity_poly.type
_entity_poly.pdbx_seq_one_letter_code
_entity_poly.pdbx_strand_id
1 'polypeptide(L)'
;MTNNATIETAKGLTFGTELEYTNISREKAARAIHSVTGGTVRYYGGGYDAWQVTAPDGRVWKAVSDGSLTDRATSAEVVTPILQWEDLDTLQAVVRALRKAGAKTPSCTSQHVHVGVSAFTARQIANIARIFYKQEELILKAALVVGLAFSRRAMKLRSVRLV
;
A
#
# COMPACT_ATOMS: atom_id res chain seq x y z
N MET A 1 27.84 5.09 12.82
CA MET A 1 28.00 3.98 11.87
C MET A 1 26.69 3.22 11.87
N THR A 2 25.86 3.38 10.83
CA THR A 2 24.67 2.55 10.63
C THR A 2 25.17 1.13 10.37
N ASN A 3 24.78 0.22 11.24
CA ASN A 3 25.25 -1.15 11.18
C ASN A 3 24.64 -1.80 9.92
N ASN A 4 25.43 -2.14 8.91
CA ASN A 4 24.96 -2.79 7.68
C ASN A 4 24.06 -4.00 7.98
N ALA A 5 24.32 -4.74 9.06
CA ALA A 5 23.49 -5.85 9.52
C ALA A 5 22.03 -5.42 9.85
N THR A 6 21.83 -4.21 10.39
CA THR A 6 20.50 -3.69 10.70
C THR A 6 19.72 -3.35 9.42
N ILE A 7 20.41 -2.83 8.41
CA ILE A 7 19.81 -2.50 7.11
C ILE A 7 19.39 -3.79 6.39
N GLU A 8 20.26 -4.79 6.35
CA GLU A 8 19.94 -6.08 5.71
C GLU A 8 18.81 -6.81 6.45
N THR A 9 18.76 -6.74 7.77
CA THR A 9 17.63 -7.26 8.55
C THR A 9 16.33 -6.55 8.18
N ALA A 10 16.34 -5.23 8.03
CA ALA A 10 15.16 -4.46 7.63
C ALA A 10 14.69 -4.80 6.21
N LYS A 11 15.62 -5.02 5.28
CA LYS A 11 15.29 -5.46 3.92
C LYS A 11 14.68 -6.87 3.87
N GLY A 12 15.00 -7.72 4.82
CA GLY A 12 14.42 -9.06 4.94
C GLY A 12 12.97 -9.08 5.46
N LEU A 13 12.40 -7.93 5.85
CA LEU A 13 11.01 -7.87 6.30
C LEU A 13 10.05 -7.91 5.11
N THR A 14 8.92 -8.58 5.31
CA THR A 14 7.79 -8.52 4.38
C THR A 14 6.88 -7.37 4.71
N PHE A 15 6.22 -6.83 3.70
CA PHE A 15 5.21 -5.78 3.88
C PHE A 15 4.06 -5.92 2.88
N GLY A 16 3.01 -5.19 3.10
CA GLY A 16 1.89 -4.98 2.18
C GLY A 16 1.35 -3.58 2.33
N THR A 17 0.58 -3.12 1.35
CA THR A 17 -0.06 -1.81 1.44
C THR A 17 -1.44 -1.83 0.81
N GLU A 18 -2.32 -1.05 1.40
CA GLU A 18 -3.62 -0.69 0.86
C GLU A 18 -3.57 0.80 0.48
N LEU A 19 -3.92 1.10 -0.75
CA LEU A 19 -3.81 2.43 -1.33
C LEU A 19 -5.19 2.87 -1.82
N GLU A 20 -5.77 3.87 -1.21
CA GLU A 20 -7.07 4.41 -1.59
C GLU A 20 -6.93 5.47 -2.66
N TYR A 21 -7.78 5.37 -3.68
CA TYR A 21 -7.83 6.28 -4.81
C TYR A 21 -9.26 6.69 -5.14
N THR A 22 -9.42 7.90 -5.63
CA THR A 22 -10.63 8.38 -6.30
C THR A 22 -10.37 8.62 -7.79
N ASN A 23 -11.40 8.93 -8.56
CA ASN A 23 -11.33 9.21 -10.00
C ASN A 23 -10.79 8.04 -10.84
N ILE A 24 -10.98 6.81 -10.34
CA ILE A 24 -10.61 5.58 -11.04
C ILE A 24 -11.55 4.45 -10.64
N SER A 25 -12.09 3.70 -11.59
CA SER A 25 -12.86 2.50 -11.30
C SER A 25 -11.94 1.33 -10.94
N ARG A 26 -12.46 0.35 -10.24
CA ARG A 26 -11.72 -0.87 -9.86
C ARG A 26 -11.21 -1.64 -11.06
N GLU A 27 -12.01 -1.76 -12.12
CA GLU A 27 -11.56 -2.36 -13.37
C GLU A 27 -10.36 -1.60 -13.96
N LYS A 28 -10.46 -0.28 -14.06
CA LYS A 28 -9.40 0.55 -14.61
C LYS A 28 -8.13 0.50 -13.75
N ALA A 29 -8.29 0.42 -12.43
CA ALA A 29 -7.17 0.21 -11.51
C ALA A 29 -6.52 -1.17 -11.73
N ALA A 30 -7.30 -2.23 -11.85
CA ALA A 30 -6.78 -3.57 -12.15
C ALA A 30 -6.02 -3.61 -13.48
N ARG A 31 -6.54 -2.97 -14.54
CA ARG A 31 -5.85 -2.87 -15.84
C ARG A 31 -4.54 -2.06 -15.74
N ALA A 32 -4.50 -1.01 -14.93
CA ALA A 32 -3.27 -0.25 -14.67
C ALA A 32 -2.23 -1.11 -13.93
N ILE A 33 -2.64 -1.89 -12.93
CA ILE A 33 -1.78 -2.86 -12.24
C ILE A 33 -1.23 -3.87 -13.24
N HIS A 34 -2.11 -4.50 -14.03
CA HIS A 34 -1.74 -5.50 -15.05
C HIS A 34 -0.71 -4.95 -16.05
N SER A 35 -0.80 -3.68 -16.44
CA SER A 35 0.16 -3.08 -17.38
C SER A 35 1.61 -3.07 -16.87
N VAL A 36 1.80 -3.22 -15.56
CA VAL A 36 3.11 -3.28 -14.90
C VAL A 36 3.49 -4.70 -14.53
N THR A 37 2.57 -5.43 -13.89
CA THR A 37 2.84 -6.76 -13.35
C THR A 37 2.68 -7.88 -14.37
N GLY A 38 1.94 -7.63 -15.44
CA GLY A 38 1.52 -8.69 -16.37
C GLY A 38 0.49 -9.65 -15.77
N GLY A 39 0.41 -10.85 -16.33
CA GLY A 39 -0.45 -11.91 -15.81
C GLY A 39 -1.89 -11.84 -16.33
N THR A 40 -2.88 -12.09 -15.48
CA THR A 40 -4.31 -12.14 -15.86
C THR A 40 -5.16 -11.21 -15.01
N VAL A 41 -6.11 -10.54 -15.64
CA VAL A 41 -7.11 -9.70 -14.97
C VAL A 41 -8.44 -10.44 -14.94
N ARG A 42 -9.06 -10.51 -13.75
CA ARG A 42 -10.36 -11.16 -13.58
C ARG A 42 -11.27 -10.35 -12.68
N TYR A 43 -12.52 -10.22 -13.07
CA TYR A 43 -13.57 -9.78 -12.16
C TYR A 43 -13.96 -10.91 -11.21
N TYR A 44 -13.82 -10.66 -9.91
CA TYR A 44 -14.12 -11.63 -8.85
C TYR A 44 -15.49 -11.37 -8.21
N GLY A 45 -15.92 -10.10 -8.20
CA GLY A 45 -17.20 -9.68 -7.62
C GLY A 45 -17.21 -9.68 -6.10
N GLY A 46 -18.30 -10.21 -5.54
CA GLY A 46 -18.52 -10.24 -4.09
C GLY A 46 -18.90 -8.88 -3.51
N GLY A 47 -19.01 -8.80 -2.17
CA GLY A 47 -19.41 -7.59 -1.44
C GLY A 47 -18.48 -6.39 -1.63
N TYR A 48 -17.25 -6.64 -2.04
CA TYR A 48 -16.23 -5.63 -2.32
C TYR A 48 -16.09 -5.28 -3.81
N ASP A 49 -16.93 -5.84 -4.68
CA ASP A 49 -16.87 -5.61 -6.15
C ASP A 49 -15.43 -5.71 -6.68
N ALA A 50 -14.78 -6.83 -6.32
CA ALA A 50 -13.35 -7.01 -6.47
C ALA A 50 -12.93 -7.34 -7.90
N TRP A 51 -11.88 -6.68 -8.36
CA TRP A 51 -11.07 -7.06 -9.52
C TRP A 51 -9.71 -7.56 -9.02
N GLN A 52 -9.22 -8.63 -9.62
CA GLN A 52 -7.96 -9.26 -9.25
C GLN A 52 -7.02 -9.29 -10.45
N VAL A 53 -5.74 -9.12 -10.17
CA VAL A 53 -4.65 -9.31 -11.12
C VAL A 53 -3.74 -10.38 -10.54
N THR A 54 -3.71 -11.55 -11.18
CA THR A 54 -2.78 -12.61 -10.83
C THR A 54 -1.53 -12.43 -11.67
N ALA A 55 -0.45 -12.02 -11.05
CA ALA A 55 0.84 -11.82 -11.69
C ALA A 55 1.46 -13.17 -12.11
N PRO A 56 2.46 -13.19 -13.03
CA PRO A 56 3.09 -14.44 -13.50
C PRO A 56 3.74 -15.28 -12.39
N ASP A 57 4.14 -14.65 -11.28
CA ASP A 57 4.68 -15.30 -10.09
C ASP A 57 3.60 -15.89 -9.15
N GLY A 58 2.33 -15.78 -9.54
CA GLY A 58 1.18 -16.27 -8.78
C GLY A 58 0.67 -15.32 -7.70
N ARG A 59 1.34 -14.22 -7.43
CA ARG A 59 0.88 -13.23 -6.45
C ARG A 59 -0.33 -12.46 -6.97
N VAL A 60 -1.26 -12.15 -6.07
CA VAL A 60 -2.55 -11.53 -6.42
C VAL A 60 -2.63 -10.12 -5.88
N TRP A 61 -2.75 -9.16 -6.80
CA TRP A 61 -3.12 -7.79 -6.53
C TRP A 61 -4.63 -7.64 -6.63
N LYS A 62 -5.22 -6.77 -5.82
CA LYS A 62 -6.67 -6.55 -5.86
C LYS A 62 -6.97 -5.07 -6.00
N ALA A 63 -8.07 -4.77 -6.71
CA ALA A 63 -8.72 -3.47 -6.70
C ALA A 63 -10.14 -3.71 -6.18
N VAL A 64 -10.46 -3.14 -5.02
CA VAL A 64 -11.71 -3.40 -4.28
C VAL A 64 -12.43 -2.10 -3.97
N SER A 65 -13.70 -2.19 -3.59
CA SER A 65 -14.44 -1.05 -3.04
C SER A 65 -14.14 -0.90 -1.56
N ASP A 66 -13.90 0.33 -1.12
CA ASP A 66 -13.83 0.70 0.30
C ASP A 66 -15.06 1.51 0.70
N GLY A 67 -15.62 1.19 1.88
CA GLY A 67 -16.79 1.86 2.44
C GLY A 67 -16.54 3.29 2.94
N SER A 68 -15.28 3.66 3.16
CA SER A 68 -14.89 5.01 3.58
C SER A 68 -14.88 6.01 2.42
N LEU A 69 -14.81 5.52 1.17
CA LEU A 69 -14.80 6.33 -0.02
C LEU A 69 -16.22 6.65 -0.49
N THR A 70 -16.53 7.93 -0.61
CA THR A 70 -17.90 8.44 -0.87
C THR A 70 -18.43 8.11 -2.25
N ASP A 71 -17.56 8.02 -3.27
CA ASP A 71 -17.95 7.65 -4.64
C ASP A 71 -17.50 6.23 -4.97
N ARG A 72 -18.41 5.29 -4.75
CA ARG A 72 -18.15 3.88 -5.02
C ARG A 72 -17.97 3.56 -6.51
N ALA A 73 -18.48 4.36 -7.42
CA ALA A 73 -18.36 4.09 -8.85
C ALA A 73 -16.97 4.41 -9.38
N THR A 74 -16.39 5.49 -8.90
CA THR A 74 -15.10 6.04 -9.35
C THR A 74 -14.04 6.07 -8.24
N SER A 75 -14.07 5.09 -7.35
CA SER A 75 -13.04 4.88 -6.34
C SER A 75 -12.55 3.43 -6.33
N ALA A 76 -11.35 3.24 -5.86
CA ALA A 76 -10.75 1.93 -5.67
C ALA A 76 -9.75 1.96 -4.51
N GLU A 77 -9.77 0.91 -3.72
CA GLU A 77 -8.65 0.56 -2.85
C GLU A 77 -7.81 -0.50 -3.55
N VAL A 78 -6.54 -0.23 -3.71
CA VAL A 78 -5.58 -1.17 -4.28
C VAL A 78 -4.87 -1.88 -3.14
N VAL A 79 -5.08 -3.20 -3.05
CA VAL A 79 -4.46 -4.07 -2.05
C VAL A 79 -3.33 -4.84 -2.72
N THR A 80 -2.12 -4.69 -2.22
CA THR A 80 -0.95 -5.42 -2.72
C THR A 80 -0.93 -6.86 -2.18
N PRO A 81 -0.26 -7.80 -2.86
CA PRO A 81 0.16 -9.03 -2.21
C PRO A 81 1.20 -8.74 -1.12
N ILE A 82 1.68 -9.79 -0.45
CA ILE A 82 2.87 -9.70 0.39
C ILE A 82 4.06 -9.36 -0.50
N LEU A 83 4.76 -8.28 -0.16
CA LEU A 83 5.90 -7.72 -0.88
C LEU A 83 7.18 -7.85 -0.04
N GLN A 84 8.31 -7.79 -0.73
CA GLN A 84 9.65 -7.73 -0.17
C GLN A 84 10.35 -6.44 -0.61
N TRP A 85 11.52 -6.16 -0.09
CA TRP A 85 12.30 -4.97 -0.42
C TRP A 85 12.53 -4.82 -1.94
N GLU A 86 12.80 -5.93 -2.61
CA GLU A 86 13.04 -6.01 -4.06
C GLU A 86 11.82 -5.64 -4.90
N ASP A 87 10.62 -5.71 -4.33
CA ASP A 87 9.38 -5.36 -5.00
C ASP A 87 9.07 -3.85 -5.01
N LEU A 88 9.88 -3.03 -4.33
CA LEU A 88 9.63 -1.59 -4.22
C LEU A 88 9.57 -0.90 -5.58
N ASP A 89 10.42 -1.26 -6.52
CA ASP A 89 10.41 -0.67 -7.86
C ASP A 89 9.12 -1.03 -8.61
N THR A 90 8.66 -2.29 -8.47
CA THR A 90 7.38 -2.73 -9.03
C THR A 90 6.21 -1.99 -8.40
N LEU A 91 6.19 -1.85 -7.06
CA LEU A 91 5.16 -1.09 -6.36
C LEU A 91 5.12 0.37 -6.84
N GLN A 92 6.27 1.02 -6.96
CA GLN A 92 6.36 2.39 -7.46
C GLN A 92 5.89 2.51 -8.91
N ALA A 93 6.20 1.51 -9.76
CA ALA A 93 5.73 1.49 -11.14
C ALA A 93 4.20 1.34 -11.21
N VAL A 94 3.60 0.50 -10.36
CA VAL A 94 2.14 0.35 -10.22
C VAL A 94 1.50 1.68 -9.78
N VAL A 95 2.05 2.35 -8.78
CA VAL A 95 1.55 3.66 -8.32
C VAL A 95 1.59 4.70 -9.45
N ARG A 96 2.69 4.74 -10.22
CA ARG A 96 2.80 5.62 -11.39
C ARG A 96 1.78 5.28 -12.49
N ALA A 97 1.54 4.00 -12.74
CA ALA A 97 0.55 3.54 -13.72
C ALA A 97 -0.88 3.92 -13.30
N LEU A 98 -1.24 3.74 -12.02
CA LEU A 98 -2.52 4.17 -11.46
C LEU A 98 -2.72 5.68 -11.62
N ARG A 99 -1.71 6.48 -11.28
CA ARG A 99 -1.74 7.94 -11.46
C ARG A 99 -1.93 8.31 -12.94
N LYS A 100 -1.19 7.68 -13.85
CA LYS A 100 -1.34 7.87 -15.31
C LYS A 100 -2.74 7.50 -15.80
N ALA A 101 -3.35 6.48 -15.19
CA ALA A 101 -4.73 6.08 -15.47
C ALA A 101 -5.78 7.05 -14.90
N GLY A 102 -5.38 8.10 -14.18
CA GLY A 102 -6.26 9.15 -13.66
C GLY A 102 -6.58 9.04 -12.18
N ALA A 103 -6.02 8.08 -11.45
CA ALA A 103 -6.20 7.96 -10.00
C ALA A 103 -5.74 9.23 -9.27
N LYS A 104 -6.53 9.65 -8.28
CA LYS A 104 -6.27 10.83 -7.44
C LYS A 104 -6.31 10.43 -5.97
N THR A 105 -5.56 11.16 -5.14
CA THR A 105 -5.48 10.97 -3.70
C THR A 105 -5.88 12.27 -2.98
N PRO A 106 -7.17 12.63 -2.95
CA PRO A 106 -7.64 13.78 -2.16
C PRO A 106 -7.51 13.50 -0.65
N SER A 107 -7.83 14.51 0.18
CA SER A 107 -7.69 14.41 1.65
C SER A 107 -8.59 13.35 2.31
N CYS A 108 -9.57 12.82 1.59
CA CYS A 108 -10.43 11.74 2.06
C CYS A 108 -9.84 10.34 1.85
N THR A 109 -8.71 10.23 1.14
CA THR A 109 -8.03 8.95 0.90
C THR A 109 -6.94 8.71 1.93
N SER A 110 -6.64 7.45 2.19
CA SER A 110 -5.62 6.99 3.12
C SER A 110 -4.67 5.97 2.49
N GLN A 111 -3.58 5.71 3.19
CA GLN A 111 -2.68 4.61 2.90
C GLN A 111 -2.50 3.80 4.18
N HIS A 112 -2.64 2.48 4.07
CA HIS A 112 -2.31 1.54 5.13
C HIS A 112 -1.04 0.79 4.76
N VAL A 113 -0.15 0.63 5.74
CA VAL A 113 1.08 -0.16 5.59
C VAL A 113 1.05 -1.29 6.61
N HIS A 114 1.19 -2.50 6.12
CA HIS A 114 1.29 -3.71 6.91
C HIS A 114 2.75 -4.18 6.91
N VAL A 115 3.28 -4.50 8.07
CA VAL A 115 4.64 -5.03 8.20
C VAL A 115 4.57 -6.41 8.84
N GLY A 116 5.20 -7.40 8.22
CA GLY A 116 5.28 -8.75 8.75
C GLY A 116 6.10 -8.77 10.05
N VAL A 117 5.52 -9.34 11.10
CA VAL A 117 6.13 -9.36 12.45
C VAL A 117 6.58 -10.75 12.90
N SER A 118 6.52 -11.75 12.04
CA SER A 118 6.91 -13.14 12.38
C SER A 118 8.34 -13.26 12.90
N ALA A 119 9.22 -12.33 12.52
CA ALA A 119 10.61 -12.27 12.98
C ALA A 119 10.79 -11.49 14.29
N PHE A 120 9.73 -10.86 14.84
CA PHE A 120 9.84 -10.00 16.01
C PHE A 120 9.47 -10.72 17.30
N THR A 121 10.26 -10.46 18.34
CA THR A 121 9.91 -10.84 19.71
C THR A 121 8.80 -9.93 20.26
N ALA A 122 8.06 -10.42 21.27
CA ALA A 122 7.03 -9.61 21.94
C ALA A 122 7.60 -8.28 22.49
N ARG A 123 8.85 -8.27 22.96
CA ARG A 123 9.54 -7.06 23.43
C ARG A 123 9.77 -6.05 22.31
N GLN A 124 10.16 -6.51 21.11
CA GLN A 124 10.34 -5.65 19.95
C GLN A 124 9.02 -5.04 19.49
N ILE A 125 7.93 -5.84 19.45
CA ILE A 125 6.59 -5.34 19.13
C ILE A 125 6.14 -4.27 20.13
N ALA A 126 6.32 -4.50 21.44
CA ALA A 126 6.00 -3.52 22.47
C ALA A 126 6.82 -2.24 22.32
N ASN A 127 8.10 -2.33 21.94
CA ASN A 127 8.94 -1.16 21.69
C ASN A 127 8.49 -0.38 20.45
N ILE A 128 8.10 -1.05 19.37
CA ILE A 128 7.53 -0.42 18.17
C ILE A 128 6.26 0.36 18.54
N ALA A 129 5.33 -0.25 19.28
CA ALA A 129 4.11 0.41 19.73
C ALA A 129 4.41 1.66 20.58
N ARG A 130 5.41 1.58 21.48
CA ARG A 130 5.85 2.74 22.28
C ARG A 130 6.46 3.86 21.45
N ILE A 131 7.25 3.51 20.41
CA ILE A 131 7.86 4.49 19.51
C ILE A 131 6.75 5.21 18.74
N PHE A 132 5.81 4.46 18.14
CA PHE A 132 4.67 5.06 17.44
C PHE A 132 3.87 5.97 18.35
N TYR A 133 3.51 5.52 19.55
CA TYR A 133 2.76 6.34 20.51
C TYR A 133 3.47 7.64 20.90
N LYS A 134 4.79 7.58 21.08
CA LYS A 134 5.56 8.76 21.51
C LYS A 134 5.99 9.68 20.37
N GLN A 135 6.12 9.17 19.16
CA GLN A 135 6.74 9.85 18.01
C GLN A 135 5.81 9.92 16.80
N GLU A 136 4.51 9.71 16.98
CA GLU A 136 3.52 9.67 15.90
C GLU A 136 3.64 10.87 14.96
N GLU A 137 3.71 12.07 15.52
CA GLU A 137 3.80 13.31 14.75
C GLU A 137 5.10 13.38 13.92
N LEU A 138 6.22 12.95 14.50
CA LEU A 138 7.50 12.93 13.81
C LEU A 138 7.52 11.90 12.69
N ILE A 139 6.96 10.71 12.93
CA ILE A 139 6.86 9.63 11.93
C ILE A 139 5.98 10.09 10.77
N LEU A 140 4.84 10.71 11.04
CA LEU A 140 3.96 11.29 10.03
C LEU A 140 4.66 12.37 9.21
N LYS A 141 5.38 13.28 9.86
CA LYS A 141 6.17 14.31 9.16
C LYS A 141 7.27 13.69 8.29
N ALA A 142 7.98 12.68 8.79
CA ALA A 142 9.01 11.99 8.02
C ALA A 142 8.43 11.27 6.80
N ALA A 143 7.30 10.58 6.94
CA ALA A 143 6.62 9.91 5.84
C ALA A 143 6.16 10.90 4.75
N LEU A 144 5.75 12.11 5.13
CA LEU A 144 5.39 13.18 4.21
C LEU A 144 6.60 13.78 3.47
N VAL A 145 7.77 13.85 4.13
CA VAL A 145 9.00 14.45 3.58
C VAL A 145 9.75 13.51 2.67
N VAL A 146 9.79 12.21 2.96
CA VAL A 146 10.55 11.21 2.18
C VAL A 146 9.95 10.94 0.80
N GLY A 147 8.97 11.79 0.39
CA GLY A 147 8.59 11.85 -1.03
C GLY A 147 7.76 10.66 -1.49
N LEU A 148 6.92 10.16 -0.64
CA LEU A 148 5.65 9.68 -1.15
C LEU A 148 5.02 10.93 -1.77
N ALA A 149 5.29 11.16 -3.07
CA ALA A 149 4.93 12.37 -3.82
C ALA A 149 3.41 12.46 -4.02
N PHE A 150 2.69 12.34 -2.93
CA PHE A 150 1.27 12.57 -2.79
C PHE A 150 1.11 13.94 -2.15
N SER A 151 0.27 14.74 -2.76
CA SER A 151 -0.09 16.10 -2.35
C SER A 151 0.11 16.34 -0.84
N ARG A 152 0.87 17.36 -0.49
CA ARG A 152 1.17 17.81 0.90
C ARG A 152 -0.06 18.02 1.81
N ARG A 153 -1.27 17.88 1.30
CA ARG A 153 -2.55 18.07 2.04
C ARG A 153 -3.33 16.80 2.33
N ALA A 154 -2.95 15.63 1.83
CA ALA A 154 -3.88 14.50 1.73
C ALA A 154 -3.48 13.22 2.47
N MET A 155 -2.34 13.15 3.13
CA MET A 155 -1.93 11.90 3.75
C MET A 155 -2.24 11.88 5.25
N LYS A 156 -3.31 11.19 5.61
CA LYS A 156 -3.47 10.65 6.97
C LYS A 156 -2.96 9.21 6.95
N LEU A 157 -1.82 8.97 7.58
CA LEU A 157 -1.42 7.61 7.93
C LEU A 157 -2.41 7.15 9.01
N ARG A 158 -3.45 6.39 8.61
CA ARG A 158 -4.52 6.01 9.55
C ARG A 158 -4.19 4.77 10.36
N SER A 159 -3.32 3.90 9.87
CA SER A 159 -2.87 2.74 10.67
C SER A 159 -1.58 2.14 10.14
N VAL A 160 -0.71 1.73 11.05
CA VAL A 160 0.30 0.70 10.81
C VAL A 160 -0.23 -0.57 11.46
N ARG A 161 -0.55 -1.59 10.67
CA ARG A 161 -0.89 -2.91 11.20
C ARG A 161 0.35 -3.79 11.23
N LEU A 162 0.61 -4.37 12.38
CA LEU A 162 1.57 -5.45 12.54
C LEU A 162 0.80 -6.75 12.26
N VAL A 163 1.24 -7.51 11.27
CA VAL A 163 0.58 -8.76 10.80
C VAL A 163 1.53 -9.94 10.97
#